data_70688af667a0b5254bd5ac30dac67661
#
_entry.id   70688af667a0b5254bd5ac30dac67661
#
_cell.length_a   1.000
_cell.length_b   1.000
_cell.length_c   1.000
_cell.angle_alpha   90.00
_cell.angle_beta   90.00
_cell.angle_gamma   90.00
#
_symmetry.space_group_name_H-M   'P 1'
#
loop_
_entity.id
_entity.type
_entity.pdbx_description
1 polymer ?
#
loop_
_entity_poly.entity_id
_entity_poly.type
_entity_poly.pdbx_seq_one_letter_code
_entity_poly.pdbx_strand_id
1 'polypeptide(L)'
;MSTQNPTPQDTASDWQLPWTGGCRCGQVRLRITAPPLLAMACHCTGCQRMSASAFSLSLAIPAPGFEVVSGEPVIGGLHGEESHHFFCPHCMSWMFTRTEGMDYFVNLRATMLDRHEWVAPFAETWTDEKLPWATTPAKHSFGTLPAMDAFPAMIEAYAREGARPAKG
;
A
#
# COMPACT_ATOMS: atom_id res chain seq x y z
N MET A 1 -22.70 -22.60 17.35
CA MET A 1 -22.65 -21.25 16.75
C MET A 1 -21.77 -21.32 15.53
N SER A 2 -22.37 -21.30 14.33
CA SER A 2 -21.64 -21.43 13.07
C SER A 2 -20.91 -20.13 12.79
N THR A 3 -19.60 -20.13 12.86
CA THR A 3 -18.74 -19.06 12.33
C THR A 3 -18.73 -19.20 10.81
N GLN A 4 -19.63 -18.49 10.12
CA GLN A 4 -19.56 -18.37 8.67
C GLN A 4 -18.36 -17.49 8.35
N ASN A 5 -17.34 -18.06 7.69
CA ASN A 5 -16.32 -17.28 7.02
C ASN A 5 -17.02 -16.39 5.98
N PRO A 6 -16.72 -15.07 5.93
CA PRO A 6 -17.30 -14.19 4.91
C PRO A 6 -16.94 -14.71 3.52
N THR A 7 -17.93 -14.77 2.64
CA THR A 7 -17.71 -15.14 1.24
C THR A 7 -16.91 -14.04 0.50
N PRO A 8 -16.14 -14.38 -0.54
CA PRO A 8 -15.35 -13.39 -1.29
C PRO A 8 -16.17 -12.21 -1.86
N GLN A 9 -17.47 -12.37 -2.06
CA GLN A 9 -18.37 -11.33 -2.55
C GLN A 9 -18.71 -10.27 -1.49
N ASP A 10 -18.82 -10.65 -0.21
CA ASP A 10 -19.12 -9.73 0.89
C ASP A 10 -17.93 -8.77 1.14
N THR A 11 -16.70 -9.25 0.99
CA THR A 11 -15.50 -8.45 1.16
C THR A 11 -15.32 -7.40 0.05
N ALA A 12 -15.67 -7.71 -1.19
CA ALA A 12 -15.56 -6.78 -2.33
C ALA A 12 -16.56 -5.60 -2.20
N SER A 13 -17.77 -5.83 -1.70
CA SER A 13 -18.77 -4.78 -1.50
C SER A 13 -18.39 -3.81 -0.38
N ASP A 14 -17.77 -4.30 0.69
CA ASP A 14 -17.31 -3.46 1.80
C ASP A 14 -16.13 -2.55 1.40
N TRP A 15 -15.32 -2.99 0.45
CA TRP A 15 -14.18 -2.23 -0.08
C TRP A 15 -14.54 -1.33 -1.26
N GLN A 16 -15.77 -1.41 -1.77
CA GLN A 16 -16.23 -0.65 -2.96
C GLN A 16 -15.29 -0.81 -4.17
N LEU A 17 -14.85 -2.02 -4.41
CA LEU A 17 -14.02 -2.37 -5.57
C LEU A 17 -14.87 -2.44 -6.85
N PRO A 18 -14.27 -2.19 -8.04
CA PRO A 18 -12.85 -1.89 -8.27
C PRO A 18 -12.49 -0.45 -8.01
N TRP A 19 -11.23 -0.19 -7.65
CA TRP A 19 -10.68 1.16 -7.59
C TRP A 19 -9.88 1.47 -8.84
N THR A 20 -9.84 2.75 -9.17
CA THR A 20 -8.95 3.31 -10.20
C THR A 20 -7.90 4.21 -9.56
N GLY A 21 -6.81 4.41 -10.27
CA GLY A 21 -5.74 5.26 -9.83
C GLY A 21 -4.77 5.56 -10.96
N GLY A 22 -3.72 6.29 -10.66
CA GLY A 22 -2.69 6.60 -11.63
C GLY A 22 -1.70 7.63 -11.13
N CYS A 23 -0.76 7.96 -11.98
CA CYS A 23 0.24 8.98 -11.72
C CYS A 23 -0.34 10.40 -11.80
N ARG A 24 0.41 11.38 -11.31
CA ARG A 24 -0.01 12.79 -11.30
C ARG A 24 -0.40 13.33 -12.68
N CYS A 25 0.29 12.94 -13.74
CA CYS A 25 -0.02 13.43 -15.10
C CYS A 25 -1.08 12.59 -15.84
N GLY A 26 -1.51 11.47 -15.28
CA GLY A 26 -2.52 10.58 -15.86
C GLY A 26 -2.03 9.65 -16.98
N GLN A 27 -0.76 9.71 -17.37
CA GLN A 27 -0.23 8.82 -18.44
C GLN A 27 -0.21 7.35 -18.03
N VAL A 28 0.05 7.07 -16.75
CA VAL A 28 -0.03 5.71 -16.21
C VAL A 28 -1.29 5.58 -15.38
N ARG A 29 -2.13 4.60 -15.73
CA ARG A 29 -3.37 4.31 -15.03
C ARG A 29 -3.36 2.91 -14.44
N LEU A 30 -3.98 2.77 -13.29
CA LEU A 30 -4.04 1.56 -12.49
C LEU A 30 -5.48 1.14 -12.22
N ARG A 31 -5.68 -0.16 -12.04
CA ARG A 31 -6.94 -0.75 -11.59
C ARG A 31 -6.66 -1.74 -10.47
N ILE A 32 -7.48 -1.67 -9.42
CA ILE A 32 -7.38 -2.53 -8.23
C ILE A 32 -8.70 -3.27 -8.08
N THR A 33 -8.64 -4.59 -8.04
CA THR A 33 -9.83 -5.46 -7.99
C THR A 33 -9.89 -6.37 -6.77
N ALA A 34 -8.87 -6.31 -5.90
CA ALA A 34 -8.83 -7.08 -4.66
C ALA A 34 -8.61 -6.17 -3.44
N PRO A 35 -9.19 -6.52 -2.27
CA PRO A 35 -8.93 -5.81 -1.03
C PRO A 35 -7.45 -5.83 -0.67
N PRO A 36 -6.93 -4.75 -0.06
CA PRO A 36 -5.56 -4.72 0.40
C PRO A 36 -5.36 -5.66 1.59
N LEU A 37 -4.18 -6.28 1.64
CA LEU A 37 -3.76 -7.11 2.76
C LEU A 37 -3.46 -6.27 4.00
N LEU A 38 -2.86 -5.08 3.80
CA LEU A 38 -2.41 -4.22 4.88
C LEU A 38 -2.16 -2.79 4.35
N ALA A 39 -2.40 -1.80 5.21
CA ALA A 39 -1.99 -0.42 4.99
C ALA A 39 -0.86 -0.07 5.97
N MET A 40 0.27 0.42 5.45
CA MET A 40 1.45 0.71 6.26
C MET A 40 2.07 2.06 5.93
N ALA A 41 2.60 2.73 6.96
CA ALA A 41 3.52 3.85 6.83
C ALA A 41 4.96 3.36 7.07
N CYS A 42 5.89 3.75 6.21
CA CYS A 42 7.32 3.49 6.40
C CYS A 42 8.06 4.81 6.63
N HIS A 43 8.67 4.94 7.81
CA HIS A 43 9.39 6.14 8.24
C HIS A 43 10.88 6.11 7.92
N CYS A 44 11.41 5.08 7.25
CA CYS A 44 12.84 5.04 6.93
C CYS A 44 13.26 6.26 6.08
N THR A 45 14.51 6.70 6.24
CA THR A 45 15.06 7.86 5.52
C THR A 45 14.99 7.71 4.00
N GLY A 46 15.08 6.48 3.48
CA GLY A 46 14.88 6.19 2.06
C GLY A 46 13.47 6.54 1.59
N CYS A 47 12.44 6.10 2.33
CA CYS A 47 11.05 6.44 2.04
C CYS A 47 10.77 7.93 2.18
N GLN A 48 11.31 8.58 3.21
CA GLN A 48 11.18 10.03 3.39
C GLN A 48 11.72 10.79 2.17
N ARG A 49 12.90 10.43 1.69
CA ARG A 49 13.52 11.09 0.53
C ARG A 49 12.80 10.81 -0.78
N MET A 50 12.39 9.57 -1.02
CA MET A 50 11.70 9.21 -2.27
C MET A 50 10.27 9.79 -2.35
N SER A 51 9.58 9.92 -1.23
CA SER A 51 8.23 10.49 -1.19
C SER A 51 8.22 12.00 -0.94
N ALA A 52 9.37 12.60 -0.62
CA ALA A 52 9.47 13.99 -0.15
C ALA A 52 8.45 14.29 0.98
N SER A 53 8.32 13.36 1.91
CA SER A 53 7.34 13.39 3.00
C SER A 53 7.96 12.82 4.29
N ALA A 54 7.22 12.86 5.39
CA ALA A 54 7.62 12.25 6.66
C ALA A 54 7.66 10.71 6.61
N PHE A 55 6.93 10.10 5.69
CA PHE A 55 6.85 8.65 5.47
C PHE A 55 6.26 8.33 4.09
N SER A 56 6.42 7.10 3.63
CA SER A 56 5.64 6.59 2.52
C SER A 56 4.41 5.85 3.04
N LEU A 57 3.24 6.09 2.43
CA LEU A 57 1.99 5.38 2.74
C LEU A 57 1.71 4.36 1.64
N SER A 58 1.52 3.11 2.03
CA SER A 58 1.37 1.99 1.11
C SER A 58 0.17 1.10 1.43
N LEU A 59 -0.39 0.54 0.38
CA LEU A 59 -1.33 -0.58 0.43
C LEU A 59 -0.68 -1.81 -0.18
N ALA A 60 -0.60 -2.91 0.55
CA ALA A 60 -0.18 -4.21 0.02
C ALA A 60 -1.37 -4.82 -0.73
N ILE A 61 -1.37 -4.72 -2.06
CA ILE A 61 -2.44 -5.23 -2.91
C ILE A 61 -2.07 -6.64 -3.38
N PRO A 62 -2.95 -7.66 -3.23
CA PRO A 62 -2.72 -8.97 -3.83
C PRO A 62 -2.37 -8.86 -5.31
N ALA A 63 -1.30 -9.51 -5.76
CA ALA A 63 -0.79 -9.35 -7.12
C ALA A 63 -1.84 -9.63 -8.22
N PRO A 64 -2.73 -10.64 -8.10
CA PRO A 64 -3.80 -10.84 -9.09
C PRO A 64 -4.84 -9.71 -9.14
N GLY A 65 -4.91 -8.89 -8.10
CA GLY A 65 -5.83 -7.75 -8.00
C GLY A 65 -5.23 -6.41 -8.42
N PHE A 66 -4.00 -6.40 -8.95
CA PHE A 66 -3.31 -5.19 -9.38
C PHE A 66 -3.04 -5.21 -10.88
N GLU A 67 -3.45 -4.16 -11.58
CA GLU A 67 -3.26 -4.04 -13.03
C GLU A 67 -2.80 -2.63 -13.41
N VAL A 68 -1.82 -2.54 -14.31
CA VAL A 68 -1.49 -1.32 -15.05
C VAL A 68 -2.33 -1.33 -16.33
N VAL A 69 -3.36 -0.48 -16.40
CA VAL A 69 -4.32 -0.47 -17.51
C VAL A 69 -3.91 0.41 -18.67
N SER A 70 -3.04 1.38 -18.44
CA SER A 70 -2.41 2.19 -19.50
C SER A 70 -1.08 2.76 -19.05
N GLY A 71 -0.22 3.07 -20.01
CA GLY A 71 1.14 3.56 -19.80
C GLY A 71 2.10 2.45 -19.38
N GLU A 72 3.38 2.78 -19.36
CA GLU A 72 4.47 1.84 -19.04
C GLU A 72 5.33 2.43 -17.90
N PRO A 73 5.08 2.03 -16.63
CA PRO A 73 5.94 2.45 -15.52
C PRO A 73 7.37 1.94 -15.71
N VAL A 74 8.33 2.73 -15.28
CA VAL A 74 9.76 2.40 -15.36
C VAL A 74 10.35 2.21 -13.97
N ILE A 75 11.38 1.38 -13.86
CA ILE A 75 12.15 1.22 -12.63
C ILE A 75 12.98 2.48 -12.43
N GLY A 76 12.93 3.03 -11.22
CA GLY A 76 13.64 4.23 -10.83
C GLY A 76 13.94 4.26 -9.34
N GLY A 77 14.47 5.41 -8.90
CA GLY A 77 14.89 5.58 -7.52
C GLY A 77 16.11 4.72 -7.17
N LEU A 78 16.52 4.77 -5.90
CA LEU A 78 17.53 3.86 -5.38
C LEU A 78 16.85 2.53 -5.05
N HIS A 79 17.21 1.48 -5.77
CA HIS A 79 16.68 0.14 -5.62
C HIS A 79 17.83 -0.86 -5.48
N GLY A 80 17.56 -1.97 -4.78
CA GLY A 80 18.47 -3.10 -4.70
C GLY A 80 18.18 -4.16 -5.74
N GLU A 81 18.82 -5.31 -5.62
CA GLU A 81 18.56 -6.46 -6.48
C GLU A 81 17.15 -7.03 -6.30
N GLU A 82 16.60 -6.94 -5.08
CA GLU A 82 15.30 -7.51 -4.73
C GLU A 82 14.13 -6.53 -4.84
N SER A 83 14.33 -5.24 -4.56
CA SER A 83 13.25 -4.25 -4.54
C SER A 83 13.31 -3.36 -5.76
N HIS A 84 12.24 -3.39 -6.54
CA HIS A 84 12.08 -2.58 -7.75
C HIS A 84 10.96 -1.54 -7.53
N HIS A 85 11.35 -0.26 -7.56
CA HIS A 85 10.42 0.86 -7.43
C HIS A 85 9.99 1.33 -8.82
N PHE A 86 8.68 1.45 -9.04
CA PHE A 86 8.11 1.82 -10.33
C PHE A 86 7.59 3.24 -10.32
N PHE A 87 7.98 4.00 -11.34
CA PHE A 87 7.67 5.41 -11.54
C PHE A 87 7.00 5.64 -12.88
N CYS A 88 6.18 6.68 -12.95
CA CYS A 88 5.76 7.20 -14.24
C CYS A 88 6.97 7.81 -14.96
N PRO A 89 7.27 7.44 -16.23
CA PRO A 89 8.44 7.96 -16.93
C PRO A 89 8.37 9.46 -17.24
N HIS A 90 7.18 10.06 -17.21
CA HIS A 90 6.97 11.47 -17.50
C HIS A 90 6.95 12.35 -16.24
N CYS A 91 6.06 12.07 -15.29
CA CYS A 91 5.92 12.93 -14.11
C CYS A 91 6.71 12.46 -12.89
N MET A 92 7.37 11.33 -12.98
CA MET A 92 8.22 10.72 -11.93
C MET A 92 7.47 10.46 -10.61
N SER A 93 6.14 10.29 -10.64
CA SER A 93 5.39 9.81 -9.49
C SER A 93 5.86 8.42 -9.12
N TRP A 94 6.26 8.21 -7.86
CA TRP A 94 6.55 6.88 -7.34
C TRP A 94 5.23 6.14 -7.10
N MET A 95 4.96 5.12 -7.90
CA MET A 95 3.64 4.51 -7.98
C MET A 95 3.49 3.25 -7.14
N PHE A 96 4.42 2.33 -7.27
CA PHE A 96 4.40 1.06 -6.55
C PHE A 96 5.79 0.43 -6.48
N THR A 97 5.90 -0.60 -5.64
CA THR A 97 7.12 -1.40 -5.50
C THR A 97 6.76 -2.87 -5.63
N ARG A 98 7.59 -3.63 -6.34
CA ARG A 98 7.60 -5.10 -6.33
C ARG A 98 8.89 -5.58 -5.71
N THR A 99 8.84 -6.68 -4.97
CA THR A 99 10.00 -7.27 -4.31
C THR A 99 10.12 -8.70 -4.79
N GLU A 100 11.28 -9.08 -5.33
CA GLU A 100 11.56 -10.46 -5.72
C GLU A 100 11.39 -11.42 -4.54
N GLY A 101 10.85 -12.60 -4.81
CA GLY A 101 10.52 -13.57 -3.77
C GLY A 101 9.26 -13.25 -2.96
N MET A 102 8.63 -12.10 -3.21
CA MET A 102 7.34 -11.68 -2.62
C MET A 102 6.31 -11.34 -3.71
N ASP A 103 6.21 -12.18 -4.73
CA ASP A 103 5.38 -11.94 -5.92
C ASP A 103 3.88 -12.01 -5.67
N TYR A 104 3.46 -12.37 -4.45
CA TYR A 104 2.05 -12.48 -4.08
C TYR A 104 1.36 -11.13 -3.83
N PHE A 105 2.11 -10.04 -3.71
CA PHE A 105 1.53 -8.69 -3.57
C PHE A 105 2.35 -7.60 -4.27
N VAL A 106 1.69 -6.47 -4.50
CA VAL A 106 2.30 -5.22 -4.98
C VAL A 106 2.13 -4.16 -3.91
N ASN A 107 3.21 -3.47 -3.58
CA ASN A 107 3.19 -2.40 -2.58
C ASN A 107 2.84 -1.07 -3.26
N LEU A 108 1.54 -0.80 -3.39
CA LEU A 108 0.99 0.40 -4.04
C LEU A 108 1.14 1.62 -3.14
N ARG A 109 1.67 2.73 -3.66
CA ARG A 109 1.58 4.02 -2.95
C ARG A 109 0.11 4.45 -2.90
N ALA A 110 -0.42 4.60 -1.70
CA ALA A 110 -1.85 4.82 -1.49
C ALA A 110 -2.38 6.08 -2.18
N THR A 111 -1.56 7.12 -2.26
CA THR A 111 -1.89 8.39 -2.93
C THR A 111 -2.02 8.28 -4.45
N MET A 112 -1.69 7.14 -5.04
CA MET A 112 -1.94 6.86 -6.45
C MET A 112 -3.40 6.47 -6.75
N LEU A 113 -4.20 6.13 -5.74
CA LEU A 113 -5.64 5.93 -5.92
C LEU A 113 -6.34 7.26 -6.18
N ASP A 114 -7.32 7.27 -7.08
CA ASP A 114 -8.14 8.45 -7.39
C ASP A 114 -8.95 8.92 -6.16
N ARG A 115 -9.34 7.97 -5.29
CA ARG A 115 -9.95 8.22 -3.98
C ARG A 115 -9.09 7.55 -2.91
N HIS A 116 -8.23 8.29 -2.26
CA HIS A 116 -7.27 7.78 -1.26
C HIS A 116 -7.43 8.40 0.14
N GLU A 117 -8.33 9.35 0.30
CA GLU A 117 -8.55 10.11 1.55
C GLU A 117 -8.94 9.22 2.75
N TRP A 118 -9.47 8.04 2.48
CA TRP A 118 -9.85 7.05 3.49
C TRP A 118 -8.67 6.22 3.99
N VAL A 119 -7.56 6.19 3.26
CA VAL A 119 -6.43 5.32 3.60
C VAL A 119 -5.71 5.85 4.83
N ALA A 120 -5.76 5.07 5.91
CA ALA A 120 -5.00 5.32 7.12
C ALA A 120 -4.04 4.15 7.37
N PRO A 121 -2.78 4.41 7.77
CA PRO A 121 -1.86 3.33 8.09
C PRO A 121 -2.38 2.55 9.31
N PHE A 122 -2.41 1.24 9.19
CA PHE A 122 -2.75 0.31 10.28
C PHE A 122 -1.52 -0.11 11.07
N ALA A 123 -0.39 -0.16 10.38
CA ALA A 123 0.93 -0.37 10.97
C ALA A 123 1.90 0.70 10.49
N GLU A 124 2.90 1.00 11.31
CA GLU A 124 4.03 1.85 10.93
C GLU A 124 5.35 1.15 11.24
N THR A 125 6.31 1.31 10.35
CA THR A 125 7.63 0.66 10.41
C THR A 125 8.75 1.70 10.36
N TRP A 126 9.94 1.28 10.80
CA TRP A 126 11.12 2.14 10.86
C TRP A 126 10.89 3.40 11.70
N THR A 127 10.20 3.23 12.83
CA THR A 127 9.93 4.36 13.74
C THR A 127 11.17 4.86 14.46
N ASP A 128 12.26 4.10 14.45
CA ASP A 128 13.57 4.56 14.93
C ASP A 128 14.13 5.74 14.11
N GLU A 129 13.69 5.88 12.84
CA GLU A 129 14.05 6.99 11.95
C GLU A 129 12.94 8.05 11.82
N LYS A 130 11.84 7.88 12.56
CA LYS A 130 10.65 8.72 12.49
C LYS A 130 10.95 10.18 12.86
N LEU A 131 10.44 11.11 12.06
CA LEU A 131 10.50 12.53 12.43
C LEU A 131 9.70 12.79 13.70
N PRO A 132 10.23 13.56 14.68
CA PRO A 132 9.61 13.69 16.02
C PRO A 132 8.18 14.24 15.99
N TRP A 133 7.83 15.04 15.01
CA TRP A 133 6.50 15.64 14.85
C TRP A 133 5.52 14.78 14.04
N ALA A 134 6.00 13.76 13.33
CA ALA A 134 5.14 12.91 12.50
C ALA A 134 4.35 11.95 13.39
N THR A 135 3.03 12.02 13.32
CA THR A 135 2.12 11.12 14.01
C THR A 135 1.21 10.42 13.02
N THR A 136 0.91 9.17 13.28
CA THR A 136 -0.02 8.38 12.47
C THR A 136 -1.06 7.70 13.37
N PRO A 137 -2.24 7.32 12.84
CA PRO A 137 -3.22 6.56 13.58
C PRO A 137 -2.92 5.04 13.64
N ALA A 138 -1.69 4.62 13.30
CA ALA A 138 -1.31 3.22 13.27
C ALA A 138 -1.52 2.54 14.64
N LYS A 139 -2.10 1.34 14.61
CA LYS A 139 -2.31 0.51 15.80
C LYS A 139 -1.10 -0.32 16.19
N HIS A 140 -0.19 -0.53 15.23
CA HIS A 140 1.04 -1.30 15.41
C HIS A 140 2.23 -0.47 14.98
N SER A 141 3.24 -0.37 15.84
CA SER A 141 4.47 0.41 15.59
C SER A 141 5.70 -0.46 15.79
N PHE A 142 6.64 -0.40 14.85
CA PHE A 142 7.86 -1.19 14.87
C PHE A 142 9.07 -0.27 14.63
N GLY A 143 10.10 -0.42 15.48
CA GLY A 143 11.36 0.34 15.38
C GLY A 143 12.05 0.15 14.02
N THR A 144 12.02 -1.08 13.51
CA THR A 144 12.47 -1.49 12.17
C THR A 144 11.35 -2.24 11.44
N LEU A 145 11.65 -3.25 10.63
CA LEU A 145 10.62 -4.14 10.09
C LEU A 145 10.14 -5.12 11.17
N PRO A 146 8.84 -5.45 11.20
CA PRO A 146 8.35 -6.54 12.04
C PRO A 146 8.91 -7.88 11.58
N ALA A 147 8.99 -8.84 12.49
CA ALA A 147 9.29 -10.23 12.14
C ALA A 147 8.22 -10.78 11.19
N MET A 148 8.62 -11.67 10.27
CA MET A 148 7.71 -12.18 9.23
C MET A 148 6.49 -12.91 9.79
N ASP A 149 6.61 -13.53 10.95
CA ASP A 149 5.53 -14.23 11.65
C ASP A 149 4.49 -13.29 12.30
N ALA A 150 4.79 -11.99 12.39
CA ALA A 150 3.83 -10.99 12.87
C ALA A 150 2.80 -10.57 11.79
N PHE A 151 3.12 -10.73 10.50
CA PHE A 151 2.26 -10.26 9.42
C PHE A 151 0.90 -10.96 9.34
N PRO A 152 0.77 -12.30 9.45
CA PRO A 152 -0.53 -12.95 9.35
C PRO A 152 -1.57 -12.40 10.31
N ALA A 153 -1.22 -12.21 11.57
CA ALA A 153 -2.14 -11.66 12.59
C ALA A 153 -2.51 -10.20 12.29
N MET A 154 -1.57 -9.38 11.79
CA MET A 154 -1.85 -8.00 11.37
C MET A 154 -2.78 -7.94 10.16
N ILE A 155 -2.59 -8.81 9.18
CA ILE A 155 -3.44 -8.91 7.98
C ILE A 155 -4.87 -9.28 8.38
N GLU A 156 -5.04 -10.27 9.24
CA GLU A 156 -6.36 -10.65 9.76
C GLU A 156 -7.02 -9.49 10.55
N ALA A 157 -6.28 -8.81 11.40
CA ALA A 157 -6.78 -7.66 12.14
C ALA A 157 -7.15 -6.51 11.20
N TYR A 158 -6.33 -6.22 10.19
CA TYR A 158 -6.63 -5.21 9.19
C TYR A 158 -7.88 -5.54 8.37
N ALA A 159 -8.07 -6.81 8.01
CA ALA A 159 -9.28 -7.26 7.33
C ALA A 159 -10.57 -7.01 8.14
N ARG A 160 -10.49 -6.97 9.46
CA ARG A 160 -11.63 -6.67 10.36
C ARG A 160 -11.77 -5.18 10.68
N GLU A 161 -10.67 -4.49 10.90
CA GLU A 161 -10.62 -3.20 11.61
C GLU A 161 -9.99 -2.07 10.77
N GLY A 162 -9.39 -2.38 9.63
CA GLY A 162 -8.75 -1.40 8.77
C GLY A 162 -9.74 -0.38 8.22
N ALA A 163 -9.24 0.82 7.93
CA ALA A 163 -10.05 1.86 7.31
C ALA A 163 -10.64 1.40 5.97
N ARG A 164 -11.83 1.90 5.65
CA ARG A 164 -12.60 1.58 4.45
C ARG A 164 -12.98 2.84 3.69
N PRO A 165 -13.16 2.76 2.35
CA PRO A 165 -13.81 3.82 1.62
C PRO A 165 -15.20 4.10 2.18
N ALA A 166 -15.58 5.38 2.31
CA ALA A 166 -16.94 5.74 2.71
C ALA A 166 -17.94 5.23 1.66
N LYS A 167 -19.05 4.64 2.12
CA LYS A 167 -20.16 4.29 1.22
C LYS A 167 -20.70 5.58 0.65
N GLY A 168 -20.68 5.69 -0.69
CA GLY A 168 -21.22 6.83 -1.42
C GLY A 168 -22.73 6.85 -1.38
#